data_ffbedc6cffdefa1d332b0aeb6a5016d2
#
_entry.id   ffbedc6cffdefa1d332b0aeb6a5016d2
#
_cell.length_a   1.000
_cell.length_b   1.000
_cell.length_c   1.000
_cell.angle_alpha   90.00
_cell.angle_beta   90.00
_cell.angle_gamma   90.00
#
_symmetry.space_group_name_H-M   'P 1'
#
loop_
_entity.id
_entity.type
_entity.pdbx_description
1 polymer ?
#
loop_
_entity_poly.entity_id
_entity_poly.type
_entity_poly.pdbx_seq_one_letter_code
_entity_poly.pdbx_strand_id
1 'polypeptide(L)'
;TLPYKLVGRYKNNEIKPIIFPNIIVDVAKNFNNAYILCEVNDIGGQVADIIQFDLEYENLLMAAMRGRAGQQLGQGFSGKKTQLGVKMSTAVKQVGCSNLKALIEDDKLLIQDYDTIAELTTFIQKGNSFQAEDGCHDDLAMCLVMFGWMAMQEYFKEMHDNDVRQRIYEDQRDSIEQDMSPFGFVSDGLDDDHIVDVQGERWEIAEYGDIQHMLDFR
;
A
#
# COMPACT_ATOMS: atom_id res chain seq x y z
N THR A 1 -17.20 0.80 0.42
CA THR A 1 -15.77 0.42 0.38
C THR A 1 -15.69 -1.08 0.08
N LEU A 2 -14.84 -1.45 -0.86
CA LEU A 2 -14.56 -2.86 -1.15
C LEU A 2 -13.95 -3.51 0.10
N PRO A 3 -14.27 -4.78 0.42
CA PRO A 3 -13.67 -5.46 1.56
C PRO A 3 -12.15 -5.62 1.35
N TYR A 4 -11.40 -5.57 2.44
CA TYR A 4 -10.00 -6.00 2.44
C TYR A 4 -9.92 -7.49 2.15
N LYS A 5 -8.83 -7.93 1.53
CA LYS A 5 -8.63 -9.34 1.20
C LYS A 5 -7.21 -9.77 1.59
N LEU A 6 -7.10 -10.89 2.32
CA LEU A 6 -5.83 -11.57 2.49
C LEU A 6 -5.43 -12.22 1.15
N VAL A 7 -4.38 -11.70 0.51
CA VAL A 7 -3.95 -12.14 -0.83
C VAL A 7 -2.78 -13.11 -0.81
N GLY A 8 -2.08 -13.22 0.30
CA GLY A 8 -0.97 -14.14 0.43
C GLY A 8 -0.44 -14.21 1.85
N ARG A 9 0.33 -15.25 2.14
CA ARG A 9 1.05 -15.45 3.39
C ARG A 9 2.44 -16.02 3.13
N TYR A 10 3.34 -15.75 4.03
CA TYR A 10 4.66 -16.39 4.07
C TYR A 10 4.94 -16.81 5.52
N LYS A 11 5.32 -18.06 5.73
CA LYS A 11 5.72 -18.61 7.03
C LYS A 11 6.94 -19.50 6.84
N ASN A 12 8.03 -19.21 7.56
CA ASN A 12 9.27 -19.96 7.48
C ASN A 12 10.02 -19.86 8.81
N ASN A 13 10.29 -20.99 9.45
CA ASN A 13 11.00 -21.06 10.72
C ASN A 13 12.53 -21.23 10.57
N GLU A 14 13.00 -21.48 9.35
CA GLU A 14 14.41 -21.76 9.07
C GLU A 14 15.16 -20.56 8.49
N ILE A 15 14.42 -19.54 8.06
CA ILE A 15 15.03 -18.36 7.44
C ILE A 15 15.82 -17.55 8.47
N LYS A 16 17.02 -17.13 8.08
CA LYS A 16 17.83 -16.25 8.92
C LYS A 16 17.22 -14.84 8.94
N PRO A 17 17.11 -14.19 10.12
CA PRO A 17 16.55 -12.84 10.24
C PRO A 17 17.18 -11.79 9.33
N ILE A 18 18.46 -11.93 8.99
CA ILE A 18 19.18 -11.02 8.10
C ILE A 18 18.76 -11.16 6.62
N ILE A 19 18.20 -12.31 6.23
CA ILE A 19 17.78 -12.57 4.85
C ILE A 19 16.30 -12.21 4.66
N PHE A 20 15.50 -12.35 5.72
CA PHE A 20 14.05 -12.15 5.67
C PHE A 20 13.64 -10.76 5.16
N PRO A 21 14.31 -9.65 5.50
CA PRO A 21 14.00 -8.33 4.96
C PRO A 21 13.99 -8.25 3.42
N ASN A 22 14.91 -8.96 2.75
CA ASN A 22 14.97 -8.97 1.29
C ASN A 22 13.69 -9.59 0.70
N ILE A 23 13.22 -10.71 1.27
CA ILE A 23 11.97 -11.36 0.82
C ILE A 23 10.78 -10.43 1.02
N ILE A 24 10.71 -9.75 2.18
CA ILE A 24 9.63 -8.80 2.48
C ILE A 24 9.60 -7.68 1.44
N VAL A 25 10.74 -7.07 1.16
CA VAL A 25 10.85 -5.96 0.21
C VAL A 25 10.56 -6.41 -1.22
N ASP A 26 11.03 -7.59 -1.64
CA ASP A 26 10.75 -8.14 -2.95
C ASP A 26 9.25 -8.40 -3.13
N VAL A 27 8.59 -8.96 -2.14
CA VAL A 27 7.13 -9.14 -2.15
C VAL A 27 6.43 -7.78 -2.21
N ALA A 28 6.81 -6.83 -1.37
CA ALA A 28 6.20 -5.52 -1.34
C ALA A 28 6.33 -4.76 -2.68
N LYS A 29 7.49 -4.85 -3.34
CA LYS A 29 7.71 -4.29 -4.69
C LYS A 29 6.79 -4.94 -5.73
N ASN A 30 6.59 -6.27 -5.67
CA ASN A 30 5.68 -6.99 -6.56
C ASN A 30 4.21 -6.62 -6.33
N PHE A 31 3.86 -6.13 -5.14
CA PHE A 31 2.55 -5.58 -4.81
C PHE A 31 2.51 -4.05 -4.89
N ASN A 32 3.12 -3.49 -5.92
CA ASN A 32 3.07 -2.06 -6.22
C ASN A 32 3.65 -1.17 -5.10
N ASN A 33 4.81 -1.56 -4.58
CA ASN A 33 5.46 -0.89 -3.45
C ASN A 33 4.56 -0.81 -2.21
N ALA A 34 3.97 -1.94 -1.84
CA ALA A 34 3.03 -2.03 -0.72
C ALA A 34 3.63 -1.51 0.59
N TYR A 35 2.79 -0.93 1.44
CA TYR A 35 3.21 -0.53 2.78
C TYR A 35 3.56 -1.73 3.64
N ILE A 36 4.68 -1.63 4.36
CA ILE A 36 5.17 -2.65 5.29
C ILE A 36 4.92 -2.17 6.72
N LEU A 37 4.28 -3.01 7.54
CA LEU A 37 4.19 -2.81 8.98
C LEU A 37 4.93 -3.93 9.70
N CYS A 38 6.00 -3.62 10.40
CA CYS A 38 6.76 -4.57 11.21
C CYS A 38 6.31 -4.54 12.67
N GLU A 39 6.20 -5.72 13.29
CA GLU A 39 6.25 -5.85 14.73
C GLU A 39 7.69 -5.72 15.20
N VAL A 40 7.99 -4.79 16.10
CA VAL A 40 9.37 -4.48 16.52
C VAL A 40 9.71 -5.00 17.90
N ASN A 41 9.00 -6.01 18.37
CA ASN A 41 9.41 -6.76 19.53
C ASN A 41 10.60 -7.66 19.14
N ASP A 42 11.54 -7.84 20.04
CA ASP A 42 12.70 -8.73 19.86
C ASP A 42 13.44 -8.54 18.52
N ILE A 43 13.49 -9.54 17.68
CA ILE A 43 14.22 -9.55 16.39
C ILE A 43 13.57 -8.62 15.34
N GLY A 44 12.28 -8.35 15.46
CA GLY A 44 11.55 -7.53 14.48
C GLY A 44 12.10 -6.11 14.31
N GLY A 45 12.70 -5.55 15.36
CA GLY A 45 13.40 -4.27 15.27
C GLY A 45 14.58 -4.32 14.29
N GLN A 46 15.39 -5.37 14.35
CA GLN A 46 16.50 -5.56 13.41
C GLN A 46 16.02 -5.71 11.96
N VAL A 47 14.93 -6.44 11.75
CA VAL A 47 14.31 -6.59 10.42
C VAL A 47 13.87 -5.23 9.88
N ALA A 48 13.20 -4.43 10.70
CA ALA A 48 12.75 -3.09 10.33
C ALA A 48 13.93 -2.15 10.01
N ASP A 49 15.00 -2.20 10.80
CA ASP A 49 16.20 -1.40 10.57
C ASP A 49 16.86 -1.74 9.21
N ILE A 50 16.98 -3.02 8.86
CA ILE A 50 17.53 -3.45 7.57
C ILE A 50 16.62 -2.97 6.41
N ILE A 51 15.30 -3.09 6.54
CA ILE A 51 14.36 -2.60 5.52
C ILE A 51 14.54 -1.11 5.29
N GLN A 52 14.65 -0.32 6.36
CA GLN A 52 14.73 1.14 6.26
C GLN A 52 16.11 1.63 5.82
N PHE A 53 17.20 1.12 6.41
CA PHE A 53 18.53 1.72 6.27
C PHE A 53 19.41 0.98 5.26
N ASP A 54 19.28 -0.34 5.13
CA ASP A 54 20.11 -1.11 4.20
C ASP A 54 19.43 -1.28 2.83
N LEU A 55 18.10 -1.49 2.84
CA LEU A 55 17.31 -1.68 1.61
C LEU A 55 16.61 -0.39 1.15
N GLU A 56 16.69 0.69 1.94
CA GLU A 56 16.15 2.03 1.65
C GLU A 56 14.68 1.99 1.18
N TYR A 57 13.86 1.13 1.81
CA TYR A 57 12.47 0.98 1.41
C TYR A 57 11.60 2.07 2.04
N GLU A 58 11.04 2.94 1.21
CA GLU A 58 10.35 4.17 1.63
C GLU A 58 8.99 3.92 2.31
N ASN A 59 8.28 2.84 1.95
CA ASN A 59 6.92 2.57 2.42
C ASN A 59 6.89 1.71 3.71
N LEU A 60 7.88 1.90 4.59
CA LEU A 60 7.87 1.30 5.92
C LEU A 60 7.06 2.20 6.89
N LEU A 61 6.02 1.64 7.50
CA LEU A 61 5.16 2.35 8.43
C LEU A 61 5.87 2.55 9.78
N MET A 62 5.74 3.75 10.32
CA MET A 62 6.33 4.14 11.59
C MET A 62 5.26 4.38 12.64
N ALA A 63 5.55 4.08 13.91
CA ALA A 63 4.70 4.42 15.03
C ALA A 63 5.38 5.41 15.98
N ALA A 64 4.60 6.32 16.54
CA ALA A 64 5.04 7.25 17.55
C ALA A 64 4.21 7.11 18.83
N MET A 65 4.83 7.26 20.00
CA MET A 65 4.12 7.33 21.27
C MET A 65 3.47 8.70 21.45
N ARG A 66 2.15 8.74 21.56
CA ARG A 66 1.37 9.98 21.77
C ARG A 66 0.73 10.02 23.16
N GLY A 67 1.56 10.10 24.20
CA GLY A 67 1.11 10.24 25.58
C GLY A 67 0.09 9.17 25.99
N ARG A 68 -1.10 9.56 26.44
CA ARG A 68 -2.16 8.64 26.86
C ARG A 68 -2.84 7.89 25.72
N ALA A 69 -2.73 8.38 24.49
CA ALA A 69 -3.29 7.71 23.30
C ALA A 69 -2.48 6.49 22.84
N GLY A 70 -1.31 6.24 23.46
CA GLY A 70 -0.45 5.09 23.12
C GLY A 70 0.27 5.25 21.78
N GLN A 71 0.51 4.14 21.12
CA GLN A 71 1.16 4.12 19.81
C GLN A 71 0.16 4.51 18.72
N GLN A 72 0.59 5.39 17.82
CA GLN A 72 -0.17 5.80 16.65
C GLN A 72 0.73 5.78 15.42
N LEU A 73 0.20 5.37 14.28
CA LEU A 73 0.89 5.48 13.00
C LEU A 73 1.04 6.96 12.60
N GLY A 74 2.13 7.27 11.92
CA GLY A 74 2.37 8.60 11.37
C GLY A 74 3.67 8.68 10.60
N GLN A 75 3.82 9.74 9.83
CA GLN A 75 5.09 10.05 9.19
C GLN A 75 6.10 10.51 10.24
N GLY A 76 7.36 10.04 10.14
CA GLY A 76 8.44 10.25 11.10
C GLY A 76 8.87 11.69 11.40
N PHE A 77 8.24 12.71 10.81
CA PHE A 77 8.65 14.11 10.87
C PHE A 77 8.14 14.93 12.07
N SER A 78 7.41 14.34 12.97
CA SER A 78 6.74 15.11 14.07
C SER A 78 7.62 15.41 15.29
N GLY A 79 8.95 15.35 15.20
CA GLY A 79 9.85 15.70 16.32
C GLY A 79 9.72 14.83 17.59
N LYS A 80 8.87 13.83 17.58
CA LYS A 80 8.68 12.85 18.66
C LYS A 80 9.44 11.57 18.32
N LYS A 81 9.80 10.84 19.37
CA LYS A 81 10.47 9.54 19.23
C LYS A 81 9.59 8.61 18.41
N THR A 82 9.91 8.46 17.13
CA THR A 82 9.28 7.49 16.22
C THR A 82 10.08 6.21 16.24
N GLN A 83 9.41 5.07 16.04
CA GLN A 83 10.06 3.78 15.86
C GLN A 83 9.58 3.17 14.53
N LEU A 84 10.43 2.40 13.90
CA LEU A 84 10.15 1.71 12.65
C LEU A 84 9.23 0.51 12.92
N GLY A 85 7.91 0.69 12.66
CA GLY A 85 6.92 -0.34 12.95
C GLY A 85 6.22 -0.16 14.30
N VAL A 86 5.52 -1.18 14.77
CA VAL A 86 4.70 -1.16 15.98
C VAL A 86 5.23 -2.10 17.05
N LYS A 87 5.30 -1.64 18.29
CA LYS A 87 5.57 -2.52 19.43
C LYS A 87 4.27 -3.18 19.88
N MET A 88 4.19 -4.50 19.81
CA MET A 88 3.04 -5.24 20.30
C MET A 88 2.94 -5.13 21.83
N SER A 89 2.06 -4.30 22.29
CA SER A 89 1.69 -4.15 23.70
C SER A 89 0.30 -4.75 23.94
N THR A 90 -0.06 -4.98 25.20
CA THR A 90 -1.41 -5.46 25.54
C THR A 90 -2.50 -4.55 24.98
N ALA A 91 -2.30 -3.23 25.01
CA ALA A 91 -3.27 -2.28 24.47
C ALA A 91 -3.38 -2.35 22.95
N VAL A 92 -2.26 -2.46 22.21
CA VAL A 92 -2.25 -2.65 20.76
C VAL A 92 -2.95 -3.96 20.39
N LYS A 93 -2.62 -5.06 21.10
CA LYS A 93 -3.23 -6.37 20.89
C LYS A 93 -4.74 -6.33 21.13
N GLN A 94 -5.21 -5.74 22.22
CA GLN A 94 -6.64 -5.62 22.51
C GLN A 94 -7.40 -4.84 21.45
N VAL A 95 -6.90 -3.68 21.05
CA VAL A 95 -7.51 -2.87 19.98
C VAL A 95 -7.50 -3.62 18.66
N GLY A 96 -6.38 -4.25 18.31
CA GLY A 96 -6.24 -5.04 17.10
C GLY A 96 -7.22 -6.22 17.05
N CYS A 97 -7.34 -7.00 18.12
CA CYS A 97 -8.29 -8.13 18.21
C CYS A 97 -9.75 -7.64 18.11
N SER A 98 -10.10 -6.57 18.82
CA SER A 98 -11.46 -6.02 18.78
C SER A 98 -11.85 -5.57 17.38
N ASN A 99 -10.94 -4.85 16.70
CA ASN A 99 -11.21 -4.38 15.36
C ASN A 99 -11.16 -5.50 14.31
N LEU A 100 -10.22 -6.44 14.44
CA LEU A 100 -10.17 -7.63 13.57
C LEU A 100 -11.51 -8.39 13.61
N LYS A 101 -12.05 -8.59 14.82
CA LYS A 101 -13.35 -9.22 15.00
C LYS A 101 -14.45 -8.44 14.26
N ALA A 102 -14.51 -7.12 14.44
CA ALA A 102 -15.50 -6.28 13.76
C ALA A 102 -15.34 -6.32 12.22
N LEU A 103 -14.11 -6.31 11.70
CA LEU A 103 -13.87 -6.42 10.27
C LEU A 103 -14.34 -7.75 9.68
N ILE A 104 -14.23 -8.84 10.43
CA ILE A 104 -14.71 -10.16 10.00
C ILE A 104 -16.24 -10.23 10.10
N GLU A 105 -16.84 -9.79 11.22
CA GLU A 105 -18.28 -9.81 11.44
C GLU A 105 -19.05 -8.90 10.46
N ASP A 106 -18.44 -7.80 10.02
CA ASP A 106 -19.03 -6.86 9.06
C ASP A 106 -18.74 -7.23 7.59
N ASP A 107 -18.18 -8.40 7.30
CA ASP A 107 -17.73 -8.84 5.97
C ASP A 107 -16.76 -7.84 5.28
N LYS A 108 -16.00 -7.11 6.09
CA LYS A 108 -15.02 -6.12 5.61
C LYS A 108 -13.61 -6.69 5.41
N LEU A 109 -13.37 -7.93 5.83
CA LEU A 109 -12.11 -8.66 5.64
C LEU A 109 -12.39 -10.08 5.16
N LEU A 110 -11.89 -10.39 3.96
CA LEU A 110 -12.01 -11.71 3.35
C LEU A 110 -10.73 -12.51 3.60
N ILE A 111 -10.86 -13.65 4.28
CA ILE A 111 -9.78 -14.59 4.57
C ILE A 111 -10.13 -15.93 3.93
N GLN A 112 -9.30 -16.39 3.00
CA GLN A 112 -9.48 -17.65 2.28
C GLN A 112 -8.38 -18.68 2.56
N ASP A 113 -7.34 -18.28 3.32
CA ASP A 113 -6.21 -19.14 3.66
C ASP A 113 -6.55 -20.05 4.83
N TYR A 114 -6.42 -21.36 4.60
CA TYR A 114 -6.79 -22.39 5.57
C TYR A 114 -5.96 -22.29 6.86
N ASP A 115 -4.64 -22.13 6.78
CA ASP A 115 -3.79 -22.12 7.96
C ASP A 115 -4.02 -20.87 8.82
N THR A 116 -4.29 -19.74 8.21
CA THR A 116 -4.67 -18.51 8.92
C THR A 116 -6.01 -18.68 9.64
N ILE A 117 -7.00 -19.33 8.98
CA ILE A 117 -8.28 -19.63 9.60
C ILE A 117 -8.09 -20.61 10.76
N ALA A 118 -7.26 -21.64 10.58
CA ALA A 118 -6.98 -22.62 11.64
C ALA A 118 -6.35 -21.94 12.87
N GLU A 119 -5.38 -21.04 12.70
CA GLU A 119 -4.82 -20.28 13.84
C GLU A 119 -5.87 -19.38 14.51
N LEU A 120 -6.75 -18.74 13.74
CA LEU A 120 -7.85 -17.93 14.30
C LEU A 120 -8.83 -18.75 15.12
N THR A 121 -9.10 -20.02 14.76
CA THR A 121 -10.01 -20.89 15.53
C THR A 121 -9.47 -21.30 16.88
N THR A 122 -8.14 -21.32 17.04
CA THR A 122 -7.46 -21.65 18.31
C THR A 122 -6.97 -20.39 19.06
N PHE A 123 -7.28 -19.21 18.55
CA PHE A 123 -6.87 -17.94 19.14
C PHE A 123 -7.87 -17.49 20.20
N ILE A 124 -7.51 -17.60 21.48
CA ILE A 124 -8.39 -17.39 22.61
C ILE A 124 -7.98 -16.22 23.51
N GLN A 125 -8.94 -15.70 24.24
CA GLN A 125 -8.66 -14.76 25.32
C GLN A 125 -8.17 -15.50 26.56
N LYS A 126 -6.98 -15.15 27.07
CA LYS A 126 -6.41 -15.67 28.32
C LYS A 126 -6.11 -14.51 29.28
N GLY A 127 -6.94 -14.31 30.28
CA GLY A 127 -6.87 -13.16 31.15
C GLY A 127 -7.11 -11.83 30.42
N ASN A 128 -6.15 -10.93 30.49
CA ASN A 128 -6.23 -9.61 29.82
C ASN A 128 -5.54 -9.59 28.44
N SER A 129 -5.18 -10.74 27.90
CA SER A 129 -4.49 -10.83 26.60
C SER A 129 -5.14 -11.89 25.73
N PHE A 130 -4.65 -12.02 24.51
CA PHE A 130 -5.08 -13.02 23.53
C PHE A 130 -3.86 -13.83 23.11
N GLN A 131 -4.02 -15.12 22.91
CA GLN A 131 -2.96 -16.03 22.45
C GLN A 131 -3.55 -17.30 21.88
N ALA A 132 -2.76 -18.13 21.20
CA ALA A 132 -3.17 -19.47 20.84
C ALA A 132 -3.40 -20.36 22.06
N GLU A 133 -4.24 -21.36 21.91
CA GLU A 133 -4.38 -22.46 22.87
C GLU A 133 -3.05 -23.19 23.05
N ASP A 134 -2.89 -23.87 24.19
CA ASP A 134 -1.65 -24.57 24.51
C ASP A 134 -1.34 -25.65 23.44
N GLY A 135 -0.16 -25.54 22.82
CA GLY A 135 0.28 -26.41 21.71
C GLY A 135 -0.10 -25.91 20.31
N CYS A 136 -0.77 -24.79 20.19
CA CYS A 136 -1.08 -24.14 18.92
C CYS A 136 -0.18 -22.90 18.69
N HIS A 137 -0.21 -22.36 17.49
CA HIS A 137 0.52 -21.16 17.06
C HIS A 137 -0.43 -20.02 16.74
N ASP A 138 0.01 -18.78 16.89
CA ASP A 138 -0.76 -17.56 16.59
C ASP A 138 -0.02 -16.56 15.68
N ASP A 139 1.02 -16.99 14.98
CA ASP A 139 1.87 -16.12 14.17
C ASP A 139 1.08 -15.41 13.06
N LEU A 140 0.26 -16.17 12.31
CA LEU A 140 -0.58 -15.62 11.23
C LEU A 140 -1.76 -14.82 11.81
N ALA A 141 -2.36 -15.30 12.89
CA ALA A 141 -3.41 -14.57 13.60
C ALA A 141 -2.89 -13.22 14.11
N MET A 142 -1.67 -13.16 14.63
CA MET A 142 -1.03 -11.93 15.08
C MET A 142 -0.77 -10.94 13.96
N CYS A 143 -0.42 -11.40 12.75
CA CYS A 143 -0.35 -10.52 11.57
C CYS A 143 -1.70 -9.85 11.27
N LEU A 144 -2.80 -10.59 11.38
CA LEU A 144 -4.15 -10.03 11.21
C LEU A 144 -4.54 -9.09 12.35
N VAL A 145 -4.12 -9.38 13.58
CA VAL A 145 -4.30 -8.47 14.74
C VAL A 145 -3.57 -7.15 14.51
N MET A 146 -2.34 -7.18 13.97
CA MET A 146 -1.62 -5.97 13.59
C MET A 146 -2.35 -5.20 12.48
N PHE A 147 -2.87 -5.90 11.48
CA PHE A 147 -3.70 -5.28 10.44
C PHE A 147 -4.96 -4.65 11.04
N GLY A 148 -5.66 -5.35 11.95
CA GLY A 148 -6.83 -4.82 12.65
C GLY A 148 -6.51 -3.55 13.45
N TRP A 149 -5.36 -3.49 14.12
CA TRP A 149 -4.91 -2.28 14.78
C TRP A 149 -4.59 -1.16 13.79
N MET A 150 -3.88 -1.47 12.69
CA MET A 150 -3.51 -0.51 11.64
C MET A 150 -4.75 0.10 10.97
N ALA A 151 -5.75 -0.70 10.65
CA ALA A 151 -6.97 -0.26 9.97
C ALA A 151 -7.80 0.74 10.79
N MET A 152 -7.60 0.82 12.11
CA MET A 152 -8.22 1.84 12.97
C MET A 152 -7.47 3.17 12.96
N GLN A 153 -6.22 3.20 12.51
CA GLN A 153 -5.40 4.41 12.54
C GLN A 153 -5.88 5.42 11.50
N GLU A 154 -6.03 6.66 11.94
CA GLU A 154 -6.46 7.78 11.08
C GLU A 154 -5.52 7.94 9.88
N TYR A 155 -4.22 7.90 10.12
CA TYR A 155 -3.20 7.96 9.08
C TYR A 155 -3.39 6.90 7.98
N PHE A 156 -3.71 5.65 8.36
CA PHE A 156 -3.96 4.58 7.38
C PHE A 156 -5.25 4.84 6.58
N LYS A 157 -6.29 5.34 7.23
CA LYS A 157 -7.56 5.68 6.55
C LYS A 157 -7.35 6.81 5.54
N GLU A 158 -6.60 7.85 5.91
CA GLU A 158 -6.27 8.96 5.02
C GLU A 158 -5.45 8.50 3.80
N MET A 159 -4.44 7.64 4.01
CA MET A 159 -3.67 7.06 2.90
C MET A 159 -4.57 6.27 1.96
N HIS A 160 -5.40 5.39 2.51
CA HIS A 160 -6.31 4.57 1.73
C HIS A 160 -7.32 5.40 0.92
N ASP A 161 -7.87 6.45 1.51
CA ASP A 161 -8.80 7.35 0.82
C ASP A 161 -8.10 8.13 -0.30
N ASN A 162 -6.86 8.55 -0.12
CA ASN A 162 -6.07 9.21 -1.14
C ASN A 162 -5.73 8.26 -2.29
N ASP A 163 -5.31 7.03 -2.00
CA ASP A 163 -5.03 6.01 -3.02
C ASP A 163 -6.28 5.68 -3.86
N VAL A 164 -7.45 5.57 -3.21
CA VAL A 164 -8.72 5.32 -3.92
C VAL A 164 -9.07 6.50 -4.83
N ARG A 165 -8.92 7.73 -4.36
CA ARG A 165 -9.17 8.93 -5.18
C ARG A 165 -8.23 9.02 -6.37
N GLN A 166 -6.94 8.73 -6.16
CA GLN A 166 -5.95 8.74 -7.23
C GLN A 166 -6.28 7.69 -8.30
N ARG A 167 -6.62 6.47 -7.92
CA ARG A 167 -7.05 5.41 -8.86
C ARG A 167 -8.29 5.80 -9.64
N ILE A 168 -9.30 6.36 -8.99
CA ILE A 168 -10.51 6.84 -9.69
C ILE A 168 -10.13 7.91 -10.71
N TYR A 169 -9.23 8.82 -10.35
CA TYR A 169 -8.78 9.86 -11.26
C TYR A 169 -7.98 9.28 -12.46
N GLU A 170 -7.08 8.32 -12.21
CA GLU A 170 -6.34 7.62 -13.25
C GLU A 170 -7.27 6.83 -14.17
N ASP A 171 -8.24 6.07 -13.64
CA ASP A 171 -9.24 5.35 -14.41
C ASP A 171 -10.08 6.28 -15.28
N GLN A 172 -10.49 7.44 -14.75
CA GLN A 172 -11.22 8.45 -15.51
C GLN A 172 -10.38 9.05 -16.63
N ARG A 173 -9.10 9.35 -16.37
CA ARG A 173 -8.17 9.87 -17.37
C ARG A 173 -7.96 8.86 -18.49
N ASP A 174 -7.70 7.59 -18.14
CA ASP A 174 -7.49 6.52 -19.11
C ASP A 174 -8.74 6.25 -19.95
N SER A 175 -9.94 6.37 -19.34
CA SER A 175 -11.21 6.30 -20.06
C SER A 175 -11.36 7.45 -21.05
N ILE A 176 -11.03 8.68 -20.65
CA ILE A 176 -11.05 9.85 -21.53
C ILE A 176 -10.02 9.68 -22.66
N GLU A 177 -8.81 9.20 -22.37
CA GLU A 177 -7.80 8.95 -23.40
C GLU A 177 -8.24 7.86 -24.40
N GLN A 178 -8.97 6.84 -23.94
CA GLN A 178 -9.54 5.80 -24.83
C GLN A 178 -10.72 6.31 -25.65
N ASP A 179 -11.55 7.17 -25.07
CA ASP A 179 -12.70 7.78 -25.77
C ASP A 179 -12.27 8.93 -26.68
N MET A 180 -11.09 9.52 -26.48
CA MET A 180 -10.48 10.42 -27.44
C MET A 180 -10.04 9.55 -28.61
N SER A 181 -10.94 9.38 -29.59
CA SER A 181 -10.58 8.90 -30.92
C SER A 181 -9.31 9.63 -31.33
N PRO A 182 -8.26 8.92 -31.79
CA PRO A 182 -7.16 9.62 -32.37
C PRO A 182 -7.76 10.56 -33.42
N PHE A 183 -7.55 11.84 -33.29
CA PHE A 183 -7.83 12.78 -34.37
C PHE A 183 -6.94 12.31 -35.52
N GLY A 184 -7.46 11.33 -36.27
CA GLY A 184 -6.82 10.89 -37.48
C GLY A 184 -6.98 12.04 -38.46
N PHE A 185 -5.89 12.63 -38.84
CA PHE A 185 -5.87 13.43 -40.05
C PHE A 185 -6.27 12.46 -41.17
N VAL A 186 -7.49 12.54 -41.63
CA VAL A 186 -7.94 11.80 -42.80
C VAL A 186 -7.33 12.53 -43.99
N SER A 187 -6.16 12.05 -44.40
CA SER A 187 -5.63 12.39 -45.71
C SER A 187 -6.53 11.68 -46.72
N ASP A 188 -7.16 12.41 -47.61
CA ASP A 188 -7.96 11.87 -48.74
C ASP A 188 -7.11 11.26 -49.82
N GLY A 189 -5.78 11.16 -49.61
CA GLY A 189 -4.84 10.53 -50.53
C GLY A 189 -4.59 11.34 -51.81
N LEU A 190 -5.02 12.57 -51.85
CA LEU A 190 -4.61 13.49 -52.91
C LEU A 190 -3.35 14.21 -52.43
N ASP A 191 -2.28 14.03 -53.14
CA ASP A 191 -0.96 14.66 -52.97
C ASP A 191 -1.02 16.17 -53.26
N ASP A 192 -1.76 16.92 -52.46
CA ASP A 192 -1.65 18.38 -52.56
C ASP A 192 -1.87 19.00 -51.20
N ASP A 193 -0.77 19.46 -50.70
CA ASP A 193 -0.64 20.53 -49.75
C ASP A 193 -1.10 20.26 -48.33
N HIS A 194 -0.13 20.26 -47.48
CA HIS A 194 -0.05 20.38 -46.06
C HIS A 194 -1.11 21.29 -45.38
N ILE A 195 -2.32 21.38 -45.96
CA ILE A 195 -3.41 22.22 -45.50
C ILE A 195 -4.58 21.36 -45.06
N VAL A 196 -4.92 21.42 -43.78
CA VAL A 196 -6.09 20.72 -43.21
C VAL A 196 -7.16 21.75 -42.86
N ASP A 197 -8.39 21.54 -43.37
CA ASP A 197 -9.53 22.36 -43.00
C ASP A 197 -10.22 21.76 -41.79
N VAL A 198 -10.06 22.40 -40.61
CA VAL A 198 -10.71 22.00 -39.37
C VAL A 198 -11.70 23.10 -38.99
N GLN A 199 -13.00 22.80 -39.06
CA GLN A 199 -14.09 23.72 -38.69
C GLN A 199 -14.12 25.06 -39.47
N GLY A 200 -13.62 25.07 -40.71
CA GLY A 200 -13.62 26.26 -41.55
C GLY A 200 -12.35 27.13 -41.40
N GLU A 201 -11.37 26.67 -40.65
CA GLU A 201 -10.06 27.30 -40.53
C GLU A 201 -9.02 26.47 -41.28
N ARG A 202 -8.19 27.11 -42.06
CA ARG A 202 -7.09 26.47 -42.80
C ARG A 202 -5.83 26.41 -41.95
N TRP A 203 -5.32 25.20 -41.77
CA TRP A 203 -4.08 24.93 -41.02
C TRP A 203 -3.03 24.39 -41.96
N GLU A 204 -1.86 25.01 -41.97
CA GLU A 204 -0.68 24.54 -42.69
C GLU A 204 0.16 23.66 -41.80
N ILE A 205 0.49 22.43 -42.25
CA ILE A 205 1.34 21.50 -41.47
C ILE A 205 2.81 21.91 -41.76
N ALA A 206 3.48 22.48 -40.76
CA ALA A 206 4.91 22.80 -40.87
C ALA A 206 5.74 21.50 -40.88
N GLU A 207 6.61 21.36 -41.90
CA GLU A 207 7.60 20.28 -41.90
C GLU A 207 8.61 20.48 -40.75
N TYR A 208 9.15 19.37 -40.25
CA TYR A 208 10.06 19.34 -39.07
C TYR A 208 11.29 20.28 -39.23
N GLY A 209 11.65 20.68 -40.47
CA GLY A 209 12.71 21.65 -40.77
C GLY A 209 12.35 23.09 -40.47
N ASP A 210 11.08 23.45 -40.50
CA ASP A 210 10.62 24.82 -40.35
C ASP A 210 10.54 25.28 -38.89
N ILE A 211 10.38 24.32 -37.98
CA ILE A 211 10.30 24.60 -36.54
C ILE A 211 11.66 25.02 -35.95
N GLN A 212 12.77 24.53 -36.49
CA GLN A 212 14.11 24.90 -36.03
C GLN A 212 14.45 26.35 -36.32
N HIS A 213 13.91 26.93 -37.38
CA HIS A 213 14.12 28.35 -37.74
C HIS A 213 13.34 29.33 -36.85
N MET A 214 12.27 28.87 -36.20
CA MET A 214 11.49 29.71 -35.25
C MET A 214 12.11 29.78 -33.84
N LEU A 215 13.01 28.88 -33.51
CA LEU A 215 13.64 28.82 -32.17
C LEU A 215 14.95 29.62 -32.10
N ASP A 216 15.49 30.08 -33.24
CA ASP A 216 16.73 30.85 -33.32
C ASP A 216 16.55 32.39 -33.23
N PHE A 217 15.33 32.88 -32.99
CA PHE A 217 15.11 34.28 -32.67
C PHE A 217 15.14 34.49 -31.15
N ARG A 218 16.34 34.78 -30.64
CA ARG A 218 16.58 35.53 -29.41
C ARG A 218 16.87 36.96 -29.70
#